data_55c9262c1b5c0d9743a35c7ba58b6d8a
#
_entry.id   55c9262c1b5c0d9743a35c7ba58b6d8a
#
_cell.length_a   1.000
_cell.length_b   1.000
_cell.length_c   1.000
_cell.angle_alpha   90.00
_cell.angle_beta   90.00
_cell.angle_gamma   90.00
#
_symmetry.space_group_name_H-M   'P 1'
#
loop_
_entity.id
_entity.type
_entity.pdbx_description
1 polymer ?
#
loop_
_entity_poly.entity_id
_entity_poly.type
_entity_poly.pdbx_seq_one_letter_code
_entity_poly.pdbx_strand_id
1 'polypeptide(L)'
;MPSVPEERVAGFDWAAPLWRQTGSLVINRESDSFSDKFLYYEVAFEPGTFPLPLPGGLSDGYLQAAPISGEVLVVSRSGMDRMGLGLIDADDLDELGDGIGITDGYSSELALKTVTAWAESELKAPEIQAMWATWEPYVLHGDWEGTYLVVFPAPQAMIQRISTLDLTSESGLPVEYHRFFLGLVPVEPRD
;
A
#
# COMPACT_ATOMS: atom_id res chain seq x y z
N MET A 1 -28.28 -16.94 -3.80
CA MET A 1 -26.88 -16.54 -3.60
C MET A 1 -26.49 -17.08 -2.24
N PRO A 2 -25.42 -17.85 -2.09
CA PRO A 2 -24.95 -18.21 -0.78
C PRO A 2 -24.57 -16.94 -0.05
N SER A 3 -25.10 -16.78 1.17
CA SER A 3 -24.69 -15.68 2.03
C SER A 3 -23.20 -15.87 2.35
N VAL A 4 -22.41 -14.89 1.99
CA VAL A 4 -20.99 -14.84 2.40
C VAL A 4 -20.98 -14.87 3.93
N PRO A 5 -20.25 -15.79 4.58
CA PRO A 5 -20.10 -15.75 6.01
C PRO A 5 -19.56 -14.39 6.42
N GLU A 6 -20.15 -13.77 7.44
CA GLU A 6 -19.62 -12.57 8.08
C GLU A 6 -18.36 -12.91 8.90
N GLU A 7 -17.41 -13.64 8.34
CA GLU A 7 -16.11 -13.74 8.97
C GLU A 7 -15.48 -12.35 8.93
N ARG A 8 -15.35 -11.78 10.09
CA ARG A 8 -14.71 -10.49 10.30
C ARG A 8 -13.26 -10.62 9.92
N VAL A 9 -12.85 -9.84 8.96
CA VAL A 9 -11.43 -9.67 8.66
C VAL A 9 -10.86 -8.83 9.79
N ALA A 10 -10.12 -9.46 10.70
CA ALA A 10 -9.64 -8.82 11.91
C ALA A 10 -8.88 -7.51 11.58
N GLY A 11 -9.32 -6.41 12.16
CA GLY A 11 -8.72 -5.08 11.95
C GLY A 11 -9.18 -4.34 10.68
N PHE A 12 -9.93 -4.98 9.76
CA PHE A 12 -10.38 -4.38 8.49
C PHE A 12 -11.87 -4.58 8.22
N ASP A 13 -12.67 -4.77 9.26
CA ASP A 13 -14.13 -4.96 9.15
C ASP A 13 -14.82 -3.88 8.30
N TRP A 14 -14.31 -2.66 8.36
CA TRP A 14 -14.81 -1.51 7.63
C TRP A 14 -14.43 -1.54 6.14
N ALA A 15 -13.33 -2.18 5.75
CA ALA A 15 -12.84 -2.26 4.37
C ALA A 15 -13.43 -3.45 3.60
N ALA A 16 -13.75 -4.55 4.27
CA ALA A 16 -14.28 -5.75 3.63
C ALA A 16 -15.52 -5.51 2.74
N PRO A 17 -16.50 -4.65 3.11
CA PRO A 17 -17.60 -4.30 2.22
C PRO A 17 -17.17 -3.62 0.92
N LEU A 18 -16.09 -2.82 0.95
CA LEU A 18 -15.55 -2.15 -0.23
C LEU A 18 -14.90 -3.18 -1.16
N TRP A 19 -14.12 -4.12 -0.62
CA TRP A 19 -13.48 -5.18 -1.39
C TRP A 19 -14.51 -6.07 -2.11
N ARG A 20 -15.66 -6.33 -1.46
CA ARG A 20 -16.76 -7.12 -2.04
C ARG A 20 -17.51 -6.40 -3.16
N GLN A 21 -17.41 -5.08 -3.26
CA GLN A 21 -18.02 -4.30 -4.32
C GLN A 21 -17.18 -4.27 -5.60
N THR A 22 -15.92 -4.72 -5.57
CA THR A 22 -15.10 -4.86 -6.77
C THR A 22 -15.73 -5.84 -7.75
N GLY A 23 -15.44 -5.67 -9.05
CA GLY A 23 -15.94 -6.55 -10.10
C GLY A 23 -15.28 -7.93 -10.16
N SER A 24 -14.58 -8.35 -9.10
CA SER A 24 -13.82 -9.58 -9.00
C SER A 24 -14.72 -10.82 -9.03
N LEU A 25 -14.16 -11.93 -9.51
CA LEU A 25 -14.80 -13.24 -9.44
C LEU A 25 -14.89 -13.71 -7.98
N VAL A 26 -15.90 -14.52 -7.72
CA VAL A 26 -16.03 -15.18 -6.42
C VAL A 26 -15.04 -16.35 -6.34
N ILE A 27 -14.26 -16.37 -5.30
CA ILE A 27 -13.31 -17.44 -4.97
C ILE A 27 -14.03 -18.41 -4.04
N ASN A 28 -14.03 -19.70 -4.39
CA ASN A 28 -14.56 -20.75 -3.56
C ASN A 28 -13.42 -21.65 -3.13
N ARG A 29 -13.36 -21.98 -1.83
CA ARG A 29 -12.40 -22.95 -1.30
C ARG A 29 -13.13 -24.26 -1.03
N GLU A 30 -12.68 -25.34 -1.68
CA GLU A 30 -13.37 -26.65 -1.60
C GLU A 30 -13.27 -27.30 -0.21
N SER A 31 -12.19 -26.98 0.54
CA SER A 31 -11.93 -27.60 1.86
C SER A 31 -12.90 -27.16 2.96
N ASP A 32 -13.52 -26.01 2.79
CA ASP A 32 -14.52 -25.45 3.68
C ASP A 32 -15.50 -24.61 2.84
N SER A 33 -16.63 -24.29 3.38
CA SER A 33 -17.67 -23.52 2.67
C SER A 33 -17.31 -22.04 2.45
N PHE A 34 -16.01 -21.68 2.47
CA PHE A 34 -15.57 -20.32 2.24
C PHE A 34 -15.86 -19.88 0.81
N SER A 35 -16.47 -18.71 0.67
CA SER A 35 -16.77 -18.07 -0.60
C SER A 35 -16.68 -16.56 -0.45
N ASP A 36 -15.73 -15.92 -1.09
CA ASP A 36 -15.63 -14.45 -1.11
C ASP A 36 -14.98 -13.95 -2.41
N LYS A 37 -14.97 -12.65 -2.62
CA LYS A 37 -14.34 -11.99 -3.78
C LYS A 37 -12.88 -11.61 -3.55
N PHE A 38 -12.35 -11.87 -2.38
CA PHE A 38 -10.95 -11.59 -2.04
C PHE A 38 -10.39 -12.66 -1.12
N LEU A 39 -9.07 -12.77 -1.10
CA LEU A 39 -8.32 -13.51 -0.11
C LEU A 39 -7.59 -12.50 0.77
N TYR A 40 -7.85 -12.57 2.08
CA TYR A 40 -7.07 -11.83 3.06
C TYR A 40 -6.02 -12.75 3.66
N TYR A 41 -4.79 -12.27 3.69
CA TYR A 41 -3.70 -12.95 4.38
C TYR A 41 -2.72 -11.92 4.95
N GLU A 42 -2.13 -12.27 6.05
CA GLU A 42 -1.05 -11.51 6.67
C GLU A 42 0.22 -12.37 6.67
N VAL A 43 1.33 -11.72 6.42
CA VAL A 43 2.65 -12.37 6.50
C VAL A 43 3.42 -11.70 7.61
N ALA A 44 3.78 -12.48 8.62
CA ALA A 44 4.68 -12.02 9.67
C ALA A 44 6.13 -12.22 9.20
N PHE A 45 6.91 -11.16 9.28
CA PHE A 45 8.35 -11.22 9.06
C PHE A 45 9.08 -11.09 10.39
N GLU A 46 10.20 -11.78 10.51
CA GLU A 46 11.08 -11.53 11.65
C GLU A 46 11.65 -10.10 11.55
N PRO A 47 11.78 -9.39 12.68
CA PRO A 47 12.33 -8.04 12.69
C PRO A 47 13.67 -7.98 11.93
N GLY A 48 13.81 -7.01 11.02
CA GLY A 48 15.01 -6.82 10.21
C GLY A 48 15.15 -7.73 9.00
N THR A 49 14.20 -8.64 8.73
CA THR A 49 14.25 -9.53 7.55
C THR A 49 13.40 -9.04 6.39
N PHE A 50 12.47 -8.11 6.63
CA PHE A 50 11.61 -7.59 5.58
C PHE A 50 12.40 -6.65 4.64
N PRO A 51 12.52 -6.97 3.37
CA PRO A 51 13.27 -6.16 2.41
C PRO A 51 12.44 -4.97 1.95
N LEU A 52 12.27 -3.95 2.80
CA LEU A 52 11.68 -2.69 2.37
C LEU A 52 12.69 -1.93 1.51
N PRO A 53 12.33 -1.47 0.31
CA PRO A 53 13.05 -0.40 -0.33
C PRO A 53 12.83 0.83 0.52
N LEU A 54 13.87 1.34 1.14
CA LEU A 54 13.81 2.65 1.74
C LEU A 54 14.02 3.69 0.66
N PRO A 55 13.28 4.80 0.69
CA PRO A 55 13.58 5.95 -0.14
C PRO A 55 15.05 6.32 -0.04
N GLY A 56 15.65 6.71 -1.14
CA GLY A 56 17.08 7.02 -1.20
C GLY A 56 17.52 7.89 -0.03
N GLY A 57 18.64 7.56 0.56
CA GLY A 57 19.26 8.39 1.58
C GLY A 57 18.72 8.26 3.02
N LEU A 58 17.54 7.74 3.27
CA LEU A 58 16.97 7.62 4.62
C LEU A 58 17.43 6.36 5.38
N SER A 59 18.42 5.65 4.90
CA SER A 59 18.87 4.42 5.51
C SER A 59 20.02 4.61 6.47
N ASP A 60 19.74 4.54 7.75
CA ASP A 60 20.74 4.05 8.72
C ASP A 60 20.67 2.52 8.75
N GLY A 61 21.51 1.88 7.89
CA GLY A 61 21.84 0.46 8.05
C GLY A 61 20.84 -0.57 7.52
N TYR A 62 19.74 -0.20 6.87
CA TYR A 62 18.85 -1.15 6.22
C TYR A 62 19.25 -1.40 4.77
N LEU A 63 19.32 -2.67 4.45
CA LEU A 63 19.74 -3.22 3.18
C LEU A 63 19.19 -2.43 1.98
N GLN A 64 20.09 -2.05 1.12
CA GLN A 64 19.92 -1.49 -0.21
C GLN A 64 19.01 -2.39 -1.07
N ALA A 65 17.72 -2.35 -0.80
CA ALA A 65 16.76 -2.70 -1.81
C ALA A 65 16.86 -1.63 -2.92
N ALA A 66 16.57 -2.00 -4.16
CA ALA A 66 16.58 -1.08 -5.26
C ALA A 66 15.90 0.24 -4.87
N PRO A 67 16.54 1.38 -5.07
CA PRO A 67 16.00 2.66 -4.65
C PRO A 67 14.62 2.86 -5.27
N ILE A 68 13.71 3.41 -4.50
CA ILE A 68 12.45 3.90 -5.03
C ILE A 68 12.81 5.06 -5.94
N SER A 69 12.20 5.12 -7.10
CA SER A 69 12.41 6.20 -8.08
C SER A 69 11.07 6.83 -8.45
N GLY A 70 11.14 8.09 -8.85
CA GLY A 70 9.98 8.88 -9.27
C GLY A 70 9.19 9.46 -8.08
N GLU A 71 7.99 9.96 -8.36
CA GLU A 71 7.18 10.68 -7.38
C GLU A 71 6.64 9.77 -6.28
N VAL A 72 6.73 10.23 -5.04
CA VAL A 72 6.17 9.62 -3.83
C VAL A 72 5.27 10.62 -3.11
N LEU A 73 4.26 10.12 -2.39
CA LEU A 73 3.48 10.95 -1.48
C LEU A 73 4.18 11.03 -0.13
N VAL A 74 4.32 12.24 0.39
CA VAL A 74 4.83 12.48 1.73
C VAL A 74 3.74 13.14 2.56
N VAL A 75 3.38 12.50 3.65
CA VAL A 75 2.42 13.02 4.62
C VAL A 75 3.19 13.46 5.85
N SER A 76 3.04 14.72 6.25
CA SER A 76 3.63 15.25 7.47
C SER A 76 2.60 15.35 8.59
N ARG A 77 3.04 15.12 9.82
CA ARG A 77 2.30 15.46 11.04
C ARG A 77 2.99 16.61 11.76
N SER A 78 2.32 17.76 11.81
CA SER A 78 2.77 18.91 12.57
C SER A 78 1.84 19.13 13.75
N GLY A 79 2.18 18.55 14.91
CA GLY A 79 1.33 18.60 16.11
C GLY A 79 0.08 17.70 16.01
N MET A 80 -0.88 17.89 16.96
CA MET A 80 -2.03 16.96 17.08
C MET A 80 -3.07 17.08 15.97
N ASP A 81 -3.13 18.16 15.18
CA ASP A 81 -4.25 18.42 14.28
C ASP A 81 -3.85 18.95 12.89
N ARG A 82 -2.58 19.02 12.57
CA ARG A 82 -2.14 19.51 11.26
C ARG A 82 -1.44 18.42 10.48
N MET A 83 -2.00 18.08 9.34
CA MET A 83 -1.37 17.21 8.39
C MET A 83 -1.04 18.00 7.12
N GLY A 84 0.14 17.78 6.57
CA GLY A 84 0.53 18.26 5.26
C GLY A 84 0.58 17.11 4.28
N LEU A 85 0.48 17.43 3.00
CA LEU A 85 0.65 16.47 1.91
C LEU A 85 1.55 17.08 0.84
N GLY A 86 2.55 16.32 0.40
CA GLY A 86 3.42 16.68 -0.72
C GLY A 86 3.56 15.54 -1.69
N LEU A 87 3.79 15.88 -2.95
CA LEU A 87 4.24 14.97 -3.99
C LEU A 87 5.69 15.37 -4.30
N ILE A 88 6.62 14.48 -3.99
CA ILE A 88 8.07 14.76 -3.99
C ILE A 88 8.75 13.68 -4.80
N ASP A 89 9.83 14.03 -5.53
CA ASP A 89 10.66 13.01 -6.16
C ASP A 89 11.40 12.21 -5.07
N ALA A 90 11.48 10.90 -5.26
CA ALA A 90 12.16 10.03 -4.30
C ALA A 90 13.64 10.40 -4.08
N ASP A 91 14.27 11.00 -5.08
CA ASP A 91 15.66 11.46 -4.99
C ASP A 91 15.83 12.69 -4.09
N ASP A 92 14.74 13.44 -3.84
CA ASP A 92 14.74 14.66 -3.00
C ASP A 92 14.28 14.37 -1.54
N LEU A 93 14.07 13.11 -1.18
CA LEU A 93 13.59 12.75 0.16
C LEU A 93 14.56 13.06 1.31
N ASP A 94 15.84 13.23 1.01
CA ASP A 94 16.87 13.67 1.98
C ASP A 94 16.73 15.16 2.37
N GLU A 95 15.98 15.93 1.58
CA GLU A 95 15.71 17.35 1.84
C GLU A 95 14.40 17.60 2.64
N LEU A 96 13.73 16.56 3.11
CA LEU A 96 12.45 16.68 3.84
C LEU A 96 12.53 17.60 5.07
N GLY A 97 13.68 17.68 5.73
CA GLY A 97 13.91 18.56 6.89
C GLY A 97 13.75 20.05 6.58
N ASP A 98 13.94 20.45 5.34
CA ASP A 98 13.87 21.84 4.88
C ASP A 98 12.46 22.27 4.44
N GLY A 99 11.45 21.40 4.62
CA GLY A 99 10.04 21.69 4.32
C GLY A 99 9.70 21.75 2.83
N ILE A 100 10.52 21.14 2.00
CA ILE A 100 10.36 21.12 0.54
C ILE A 100 9.09 20.36 0.15
N GLY A 101 8.25 21.00 -0.66
CA GLY A 101 7.17 20.36 -1.41
C GLY A 101 5.93 19.96 -0.61
N ILE A 102 5.92 20.15 0.72
CA ILE A 102 4.77 19.78 1.55
C ILE A 102 3.89 21.01 1.76
N THR A 103 2.63 20.92 1.34
CA THR A 103 1.63 21.96 1.55
C THR A 103 0.85 21.72 2.83
N ASP A 104 0.43 22.80 3.49
CA ASP A 104 -0.49 22.71 4.62
C ASP A 104 -1.84 22.14 4.15
N GLY A 105 -2.29 21.14 4.86
CA GLY A 105 -3.56 20.45 4.61
C GLY A 105 -3.41 19.16 3.79
N TYR A 106 -4.02 18.11 4.30
CA TYR A 106 -4.14 16.84 3.59
C TYR A 106 -5.29 16.90 2.58
N SER A 107 -5.05 16.41 1.37
CA SER A 107 -6.06 16.30 0.32
C SER A 107 -6.26 14.83 -0.08
N SER A 108 -7.38 14.24 0.35
CA SER A 108 -7.79 12.89 -0.07
C SER A 108 -7.93 12.77 -1.58
N GLU A 109 -8.38 13.84 -2.25
CA GLU A 109 -8.52 13.84 -3.72
C GLU A 109 -7.16 13.76 -4.41
N LEU A 110 -6.17 14.54 -3.97
CA LEU A 110 -4.83 14.49 -4.52
C LEU A 110 -4.18 13.13 -4.26
N ALA A 111 -4.30 12.61 -3.04
CA ALA A 111 -3.76 11.31 -2.67
C ALA A 111 -4.35 10.19 -3.53
N LEU A 112 -5.69 10.12 -3.66
CA LEU A 112 -6.36 9.13 -4.49
C LEU A 112 -5.98 9.27 -5.97
N LYS A 113 -5.88 10.50 -6.49
CA LYS A 113 -5.45 10.75 -7.87
C LYS A 113 -4.05 10.21 -8.13
N THR A 114 -3.12 10.45 -7.20
CA THR A 114 -1.74 9.98 -7.32
C THR A 114 -1.66 8.46 -7.27
N VAL A 115 -2.32 7.85 -6.27
CA VAL A 115 -2.37 6.38 -6.15
C VAL A 115 -3.04 5.74 -7.38
N THR A 116 -4.05 6.40 -7.95
CA THR A 116 -4.68 5.94 -9.20
C THR A 116 -3.69 5.94 -10.35
N ALA A 117 -2.93 7.01 -10.54
CA ALA A 117 -1.92 7.10 -11.60
C ALA A 117 -0.83 6.02 -11.48
N TRP A 118 -0.48 5.64 -10.25
CA TRP A 118 0.49 4.55 -10.03
C TRP A 118 -0.07 3.15 -10.31
N ALA A 119 -1.35 2.95 -10.03
CA ALA A 119 -1.96 1.61 -10.00
C ALA A 119 -2.76 1.25 -11.26
N GLU A 120 -3.13 2.22 -12.11
CA GLU A 120 -4.07 2.03 -13.22
C GLU A 120 -3.59 1.07 -14.32
N SER A 121 -2.28 0.80 -14.40
CA SER A 121 -1.74 -0.23 -15.30
C SER A 121 -1.99 -1.66 -14.80
N GLU A 122 -2.17 -1.83 -13.48
CA GLU A 122 -2.27 -3.12 -12.83
C GLU A 122 -3.67 -3.42 -12.28
N LEU A 123 -4.38 -2.41 -11.83
CA LEU A 123 -5.66 -2.52 -11.15
C LEU A 123 -6.76 -1.74 -11.86
N LYS A 124 -8.00 -2.21 -11.70
CA LYS A 124 -9.18 -1.49 -12.17
C LYS A 124 -9.60 -0.41 -11.16
N ALA A 125 -10.26 0.65 -11.63
CA ALA A 125 -10.66 1.77 -10.79
C ALA A 125 -11.41 1.38 -9.48
N PRO A 126 -12.36 0.42 -9.45
CA PRO A 126 -12.97 0.01 -8.19
C PRO A 126 -12.00 -0.67 -7.22
N GLU A 127 -10.98 -1.38 -7.74
CA GLU A 127 -9.96 -2.05 -6.93
C GLU A 127 -9.01 -1.01 -6.32
N ILE A 128 -8.61 0.00 -7.09
CA ILE A 128 -7.78 1.12 -6.61
C ILE A 128 -8.52 1.88 -5.50
N GLN A 129 -9.80 2.20 -5.72
CA GLN A 129 -10.60 2.89 -4.71
C GLN A 129 -10.74 2.07 -3.42
N ALA A 130 -11.01 0.78 -3.53
CA ALA A 130 -11.11 -0.11 -2.37
C ALA A 130 -9.77 -0.23 -1.63
N MET A 131 -8.67 -0.36 -2.35
CA MET A 131 -7.33 -0.40 -1.78
C MET A 131 -7.01 0.89 -1.04
N TRP A 132 -7.19 2.06 -1.69
CA TRP A 132 -6.87 3.34 -1.05
C TRP A 132 -7.76 3.61 0.17
N ALA A 133 -9.06 3.36 0.07
CA ALA A 133 -9.97 3.46 1.20
C ALA A 133 -9.61 2.53 2.37
N THR A 134 -8.86 1.47 2.11
CA THR A 134 -8.31 0.60 3.16
C THR A 134 -7.13 1.26 3.88
N TRP A 135 -6.25 1.94 3.16
CA TRP A 135 -5.00 2.45 3.73
C TRP A 135 -5.07 3.92 4.15
N GLU A 136 -5.93 4.73 3.55
CA GLU A 136 -6.06 6.14 3.91
C GLU A 136 -6.35 6.38 5.41
N PRO A 137 -7.22 5.61 6.09
CA PRO A 137 -7.39 5.75 7.53
C PRO A 137 -6.12 5.50 8.34
N TYR A 138 -5.26 4.58 7.90
CA TYR A 138 -3.96 4.39 8.53
C TYR A 138 -3.05 5.60 8.29
N VAL A 139 -3.04 6.15 7.10
CA VAL A 139 -2.30 7.39 6.78
C VAL A 139 -2.73 8.54 7.67
N LEU A 140 -4.05 8.70 7.87
CA LEU A 140 -4.63 9.81 8.63
C LEU A 140 -4.56 9.62 10.14
N HIS A 141 -4.78 8.40 10.62
CA HIS A 141 -5.04 8.13 12.04
C HIS A 141 -4.21 6.97 12.60
N GLY A 142 -3.40 6.31 11.78
CA GLY A 142 -2.58 5.19 12.22
C GLY A 142 -1.50 5.62 13.23
N ASP A 143 -1.07 4.68 14.04
CA ASP A 143 -0.04 4.85 15.09
C ASP A 143 1.37 4.70 14.48
N TRP A 144 1.63 5.39 13.36
CA TRP A 144 2.96 5.38 12.80
C TRP A 144 3.87 6.39 13.52
N GLU A 145 5.07 5.94 13.84
CA GLU A 145 6.11 6.74 14.47
C GLU A 145 6.89 7.51 13.39
N GLY A 146 7.19 8.77 13.63
CA GLY A 146 7.96 9.63 12.71
C GLY A 146 7.26 10.93 12.39
N THR A 147 8.04 11.89 11.89
CA THR A 147 7.54 13.19 11.44
C THR A 147 6.82 13.10 10.11
N TYR A 148 7.26 12.19 9.25
CA TYR A 148 6.71 11.96 7.92
C TYR A 148 6.32 10.51 7.70
N LEU A 149 5.31 10.29 6.87
CA LEU A 149 4.97 9.00 6.29
C LEU A 149 5.17 9.08 4.77
N VAL A 150 6.08 8.28 4.25
CA VAL A 150 6.31 8.17 2.81
C VAL A 150 5.47 7.03 2.25
N VAL A 151 4.64 7.34 1.26
CA VAL A 151 3.78 6.40 0.54
C VAL A 151 4.23 6.30 -0.90
N PHE A 152 4.44 5.10 -1.40
CA PHE A 152 5.02 4.86 -2.73
C PHE A 152 4.54 3.55 -3.35
N PRO A 153 4.57 3.43 -4.70
CA PRO A 153 4.33 2.16 -5.36
C PRO A 153 5.53 1.23 -5.17
N ALA A 154 5.31 0.03 -4.63
CA ALA A 154 6.38 -0.93 -4.47
C ALA A 154 6.89 -1.42 -5.84
N PRO A 155 8.21 -1.42 -6.10
CA PRO A 155 8.76 -1.93 -7.35
C PRO A 155 8.39 -3.40 -7.59
N GLN A 156 8.07 -3.78 -8.82
CA GLN A 156 7.65 -5.14 -9.18
C GLN A 156 8.68 -6.21 -8.75
N ALA A 157 9.97 -5.92 -8.87
CA ALA A 157 11.03 -6.82 -8.41
C ALA A 157 10.95 -7.12 -6.91
N MET A 158 10.48 -6.15 -6.13
CA MET A 158 10.26 -6.30 -4.71
C MET A 158 9.00 -7.11 -4.42
N ILE A 159 7.90 -6.82 -5.10
CA ILE A 159 6.66 -7.58 -4.97
C ILE A 159 6.92 -9.07 -5.19
N GLN A 160 7.71 -9.40 -6.21
CA GLN A 160 8.10 -10.79 -6.50
C GLN A 160 8.93 -11.45 -5.39
N ARG A 161 9.73 -10.69 -4.67
CA ARG A 161 10.56 -11.20 -3.56
C ARG A 161 9.76 -11.45 -2.29
N ILE A 162 8.81 -10.58 -1.98
CA ILE A 162 8.03 -10.63 -0.73
C ILE A 162 6.77 -11.49 -0.84
N SER A 163 6.25 -11.66 -2.05
CA SER A 163 5.01 -12.40 -2.30
C SER A 163 5.16 -13.26 -3.54
N THR A 164 5.62 -14.49 -3.36
CA THR A 164 5.61 -15.48 -4.43
C THR A 164 4.21 -16.07 -4.54
N LEU A 165 3.59 -15.90 -5.70
CA LEU A 165 2.27 -16.47 -6.00
C LEU A 165 2.43 -17.43 -7.17
N ASP A 166 2.12 -18.69 -6.94
CA ASP A 166 2.12 -19.73 -7.97
C ASP A 166 0.68 -20.21 -8.19
N LEU A 167 0.09 -19.78 -9.30
CA LEU A 167 -1.25 -20.17 -9.70
C LEU A 167 -1.16 -20.92 -11.02
N THR A 168 -1.81 -22.07 -11.07
CA THR A 168 -1.91 -22.89 -12.27
C THR A 168 -3.37 -23.00 -12.70
N SER A 169 -3.60 -22.98 -14.00
CA SER A 169 -4.93 -23.22 -14.57
C SER A 169 -5.07 -24.71 -14.91
N GLU A 170 -6.15 -25.34 -14.48
CA GLU A 170 -6.48 -26.72 -14.89
C GLU A 170 -6.61 -26.87 -16.40
N SER A 171 -7.01 -25.81 -17.09
CA SER A 171 -7.08 -25.80 -18.57
C SER A 171 -5.72 -25.68 -19.26
N GLY A 172 -4.63 -25.48 -18.50
CA GLY A 172 -3.28 -25.25 -19.02
C GLY A 172 -3.09 -23.87 -19.68
N LEU A 173 -4.07 -22.97 -19.57
CA LEU A 173 -3.94 -21.60 -20.05
C LEU A 173 -2.96 -20.84 -19.15
N PRO A 174 -2.15 -19.92 -19.71
CA PRO A 174 -1.28 -19.08 -18.92
C PRO A 174 -2.11 -18.21 -17.96
N VAL A 175 -1.60 -18.05 -16.73
CA VAL A 175 -2.17 -17.14 -15.73
C VAL A 175 -1.37 -15.85 -15.76
N GLU A 176 -2.03 -14.75 -16.02
CA GLU A 176 -1.44 -13.43 -15.97
C GLU A 176 -1.70 -12.81 -14.60
N TYR A 177 -0.65 -12.23 -14.00
CA TYR A 177 -0.71 -11.65 -12.68
C TYR A 177 -0.64 -10.14 -12.77
N HIS A 178 -1.65 -9.47 -12.23
CA HIS A 178 -1.66 -8.05 -12.01
C HIS A 178 -1.59 -7.78 -10.51
N ARG A 179 -0.46 -7.23 -10.06
CA ARG A 179 -0.21 -6.98 -8.63
C ARG A 179 0.31 -5.58 -8.42
N PHE A 180 -0.28 -4.92 -7.46
CA PHE A 180 0.14 -3.60 -7.03
C PHE A 180 0.21 -3.55 -5.50
N PHE A 181 1.31 -3.05 -4.95
CA PHE A 181 1.51 -2.92 -3.52
C PHE A 181 1.90 -1.46 -3.21
N LEU A 182 1.36 -0.94 -2.13
CA LEU A 182 1.80 0.32 -1.55
C LEU A 182 2.81 0.04 -0.45
N GLY A 183 3.93 0.74 -0.49
CA GLY A 183 4.82 0.91 0.64
C GLY A 183 4.37 2.09 1.49
N LEU A 184 4.34 1.91 2.81
CA LEU A 184 4.08 2.96 3.79
C LEU A 184 5.21 2.92 4.81
N VAL A 185 6.08 3.93 4.78
CA VAL A 185 7.28 3.96 5.61
C VAL A 185 7.33 5.24 6.43
N PRO A 186 7.22 5.15 7.77
CA PRO A 186 7.47 6.29 8.63
C PRO A 186 8.95 6.67 8.59
N VAL A 187 9.23 7.96 8.54
CA VAL A 187 10.59 8.50 8.49
C VAL A 187 10.74 9.75 9.35
N GLU A 188 11.96 9.94 9.85
CA GLU A 188 12.38 11.18 10.47
C GLU A 188 13.28 11.97 9.53
N PRO A 189 13.21 13.32 9.55
CA PRO A 189 14.17 14.13 8.82
C PRO A 189 15.58 13.87 9.38
N ARG A 190 16.58 14.00 8.53
CA ARG A 190 17.98 14.02 8.99
C ARG A 190 18.25 15.33 9.70
N ASP A 191 18.94 15.24 10.85
CA ASP A 191 19.53 16.40 11.55
C ASP A 191 20.69 17.02 10.75
#